data_cda57e630046991869422ca5c83213a5
#
_entry.id   cda57e630046991869422ca5c83213a5
#
_cell.length_a   1.000
_cell.length_b   1.000
_cell.length_c   1.000
_cell.angle_alpha   90.00
_cell.angle_beta   90.00
_cell.angle_gamma   90.00
#
_symmetry.space_group_name_H-M   'P 1'
#
loop_
_entity.id
_entity.type
_entity.pdbx_description
1 polymer ?
#
loop_
_entity_poly.entity_id
_entity_poly.type
_entity_poly.pdbx_seq_one_letter_code
_entity_poly.pdbx_strand_id
1 'polypeptide(L)'
;MRLAGLLLLVMTAVVPAEALRLEKVNYGDFSHWITRHIKESSVLGGNTKTIYAIGPSYTVNGARAFKPSGGTPWATSNVYAKVSGVTKASGSVTPFDRGGGNKCAKMETIMEKVKVAGLLNMNVVVPGTIYFGQVFEPITSTKNPYAKMEMGIPYTKRPAALVYDYKVVIPAGNTRTKATGFGSPKTLQGRDDCEVYVMLQRRWEDAKGNIYAKRVGTGRERFSRSSNGWVTGHQLPIHYGDITGKSYYKPYMGLLDGSKAYYARNSKGKIVPVHEIGWDSADATPTHVLVMMSSGSGEAYVGTVGNTLYVDNIAFGF
;
A
#
# COMPACT_ATOMS: atom_id res chain seq x y z
N MET A 1 68.07 -3.79 29.77
CA MET A 1 66.85 -2.91 29.79
C MET A 1 65.72 -3.61 29.03
N ARG A 2 64.73 -4.09 29.73
CA ARG A 2 63.53 -4.71 29.11
C ARG A 2 62.38 -3.68 29.14
N LEU A 3 61.90 -3.23 27.97
CA LEU A 3 60.73 -2.40 27.84
C LEU A 3 59.50 -3.30 27.97
N ALA A 4 58.73 -3.10 29.00
CA ALA A 4 57.39 -3.69 29.12
C ALA A 4 56.37 -2.79 28.38
N GLY A 5 55.83 -3.27 27.25
CA GLY A 5 54.73 -2.59 26.53
C GLY A 5 53.43 -2.81 27.27
N LEU A 6 52.81 -1.73 27.72
CA LEU A 6 51.49 -1.73 28.33
C LEU A 6 50.44 -1.75 27.21
N LEU A 7 49.73 -2.88 27.04
CA LEU A 7 48.63 -3.02 26.08
C LEU A 7 47.36 -2.44 26.72
N LEU A 8 46.94 -1.25 26.26
CA LEU A 8 45.68 -0.63 26.72
C LEU A 8 44.51 -1.28 26.01
N LEU A 9 43.77 -2.14 26.68
CA LEU A 9 42.55 -2.75 26.18
C LEU A 9 41.41 -1.72 26.25
N VAL A 10 41.06 -1.11 25.12
CA VAL A 10 39.89 -0.22 25.02
C VAL A 10 38.65 -1.11 24.93
N MET A 11 37.96 -1.30 26.03
CA MET A 11 36.61 -1.89 26.05
C MET A 11 35.61 -0.86 25.50
N THR A 12 35.19 -1.00 24.25
CA THR A 12 34.05 -0.29 23.71
C THR A 12 32.80 -0.90 24.36
N ALA A 13 32.18 -0.16 25.25
CA ALA A 13 30.85 -0.53 25.77
C ALA A 13 29.83 -0.50 24.61
N VAL A 14 29.37 -1.67 24.20
CA VAL A 14 28.22 -1.80 23.30
C VAL A 14 26.99 -1.47 24.12
N VAL A 15 26.47 -0.24 23.98
CA VAL A 15 25.17 0.13 24.54
C VAL A 15 24.13 -0.70 23.79
N PRO A 16 23.32 -1.55 24.45
CA PRO A 16 22.27 -2.27 23.77
C PRO A 16 21.27 -1.26 23.20
N ALA A 17 20.97 -1.37 21.90
CA ALA A 17 19.90 -0.60 21.30
C ALA A 17 18.59 -0.97 22.05
N GLU A 18 17.93 0.01 22.67
CA GLU A 18 16.64 -0.21 23.31
C GLU A 18 15.68 -0.82 22.28
N ALA A 19 15.03 -1.91 22.66
CA ALA A 19 14.01 -2.54 21.82
C ALA A 19 12.82 -1.58 21.69
N LEU A 20 12.38 -1.32 20.45
CA LEU A 20 11.24 -0.45 20.20
C LEU A 20 9.99 -0.97 20.92
N ARG A 21 9.28 -0.09 21.61
CA ARG A 21 7.94 -0.38 22.12
C ARG A 21 6.96 -0.46 20.95
N LEU A 22 6.36 -1.62 20.74
CA LEU A 22 5.46 -1.87 19.61
C LEU A 22 4.00 -1.56 19.94
N GLU A 23 3.37 -0.76 19.11
CA GLU A 23 1.91 -0.56 19.08
C GLU A 23 1.33 -1.24 17.85
N LYS A 24 0.62 -2.35 18.04
CA LYS A 24 -0.01 -3.12 16.96
C LYS A 24 -1.06 -2.29 16.23
N VAL A 25 -1.07 -2.40 14.91
CA VAL A 25 -2.14 -1.82 14.08
C VAL A 25 -3.37 -2.73 14.15
N ASN A 26 -4.55 -2.14 14.29
CA ASN A 26 -5.80 -2.90 14.34
C ASN A 26 -5.97 -3.72 13.04
N TYR A 27 -6.27 -5.02 13.16
CA TYR A 27 -6.29 -6.00 12.05
C TYR A 27 -4.97 -6.10 11.24
N GLY A 28 -3.85 -5.65 11.80
CA GLY A 28 -2.54 -5.75 11.15
C GLY A 28 -1.88 -7.11 11.25
N ASP A 29 -2.49 -8.06 11.97
CA ASP A 29 -2.14 -9.47 12.01
C ASP A 29 -2.85 -10.30 10.93
N PHE A 30 -3.73 -9.67 10.16
CA PHE A 30 -4.51 -10.25 9.06
C PHE A 30 -5.19 -11.59 9.38
N SER A 31 -5.49 -11.87 10.65
CA SER A 31 -6.21 -13.07 11.07
C SER A 31 -7.69 -13.03 10.69
N HIS A 32 -8.24 -11.83 10.47
CA HIS A 32 -9.66 -11.61 10.22
C HIS A 32 -9.90 -10.96 8.85
N TRP A 33 -10.87 -11.50 8.10
CA TRP A 33 -11.20 -11.05 6.75
C TRP A 33 -12.70 -10.96 6.54
N ILE A 34 -13.12 -9.91 5.85
CA ILE A 34 -14.47 -9.77 5.35
C ILE A 34 -14.53 -10.42 3.98
N THR A 35 -15.40 -11.42 3.83
CA THR A 35 -15.62 -12.13 2.56
C THR A 35 -16.72 -11.45 1.77
N ARG A 36 -16.49 -11.13 0.49
CA ARG A 36 -17.47 -10.48 -0.37
C ARG A 36 -17.75 -11.35 -1.59
N HIS A 37 -19.01 -11.72 -1.78
CA HIS A 37 -19.48 -12.48 -2.93
C HIS A 37 -20.17 -11.55 -3.93
N ILE A 38 -19.54 -11.36 -5.11
CA ILE A 38 -20.02 -10.45 -6.13
C ILE A 38 -20.40 -11.24 -7.37
N LYS A 39 -21.69 -11.23 -7.70
CA LYS A 39 -22.19 -11.81 -8.95
C LYS A 39 -21.79 -10.91 -10.11
N GLU A 40 -20.93 -11.41 -10.98
CA GLU A 40 -20.55 -10.73 -12.23
C GLU A 40 -21.70 -10.77 -13.24
N SER A 41 -21.71 -9.85 -14.19
CA SER A 41 -22.74 -9.78 -15.21
C SER A 41 -22.82 -11.07 -16.04
N SER A 42 -24.01 -11.47 -16.47
CA SER A 42 -24.25 -12.68 -17.28
C SER A 42 -23.43 -12.71 -18.56
N VAL A 43 -23.15 -11.56 -19.18
CA VAL A 43 -22.26 -11.42 -20.35
C VAL A 43 -20.80 -11.82 -20.08
N LEU A 44 -20.42 -11.96 -18.79
CA LEU A 44 -19.14 -12.50 -18.33
C LEU A 44 -19.26 -13.93 -17.78
N GLY A 45 -20.40 -14.59 -18.03
CA GLY A 45 -20.71 -15.93 -17.53
C GLY A 45 -21.54 -15.95 -16.24
N GLY A 46 -21.85 -14.80 -15.64
CA GLY A 46 -22.72 -14.69 -14.46
C GLY A 46 -22.20 -15.37 -13.18
N ASN A 47 -20.91 -15.68 -13.12
CA ASN A 47 -20.27 -16.35 -11.99
C ASN A 47 -20.21 -15.43 -10.75
N THR A 48 -20.25 -16.02 -9.57
CA THR A 48 -19.98 -15.30 -8.34
C THR A 48 -18.48 -15.35 -8.05
N LYS A 49 -17.84 -14.17 -8.02
CA LYS A 49 -16.44 -14.02 -7.64
C LYS A 49 -16.35 -13.63 -6.17
N THR A 50 -15.47 -14.30 -5.43
CA THR A 50 -15.14 -13.94 -4.05
C THR A 50 -13.95 -13.00 -4.04
N ILE A 51 -14.11 -11.86 -3.36
CA ILE A 51 -13.04 -10.93 -3.04
C ILE A 51 -13.03 -10.63 -1.53
N TYR A 52 -11.97 -10.04 -1.02
CA TYR A 52 -11.74 -9.88 0.41
C TYR A 52 -11.48 -8.44 0.78
N ALA A 53 -11.86 -8.07 2.01
CA ALA A 53 -11.43 -6.86 2.68
C ALA A 53 -10.90 -7.20 4.07
N ILE A 54 -10.06 -6.34 4.64
CA ILE A 54 -9.46 -6.55 5.96
C ILE A 54 -10.37 -5.93 7.02
N GLY A 55 -10.72 -6.71 8.03
CA GLY A 55 -11.63 -6.29 9.11
C GLY A 55 -12.26 -7.48 9.80
N PRO A 56 -13.30 -7.27 10.63
CA PRO A 56 -13.96 -8.37 11.36
C PRO A 56 -14.53 -9.41 10.40
N SER A 57 -14.49 -10.68 10.82
CA SER A 57 -14.90 -11.80 9.97
C SER A 57 -16.42 -11.85 9.79
N TYR A 58 -16.90 -11.44 8.61
CA TYR A 58 -18.29 -11.60 8.16
C TYR A 58 -18.37 -11.68 6.64
N THR A 59 -19.56 -12.00 6.12
CA THR A 59 -19.80 -12.14 4.68
C THR A 59 -20.75 -11.05 4.17
N VAL A 60 -20.41 -10.48 3.00
CA VAL A 60 -21.25 -9.51 2.28
C VAL A 60 -21.59 -10.06 0.91
N ASN A 61 -22.87 -10.12 0.59
CA ASN A 61 -23.37 -10.60 -0.69
C ASN A 61 -23.84 -9.43 -1.58
N GLY A 62 -23.59 -9.56 -2.87
CA GLY A 62 -24.04 -8.65 -3.92
C GLY A 62 -23.04 -7.57 -4.31
N ALA A 63 -23.21 -7.07 -5.54
CA ALA A 63 -22.41 -5.98 -6.12
C ALA A 63 -22.94 -4.62 -5.62
N ARG A 64 -22.52 -4.23 -4.43
CA ARG A 64 -22.88 -2.94 -3.81
C ARG A 64 -21.64 -2.25 -3.27
N ALA A 65 -21.70 -0.91 -3.20
CA ALA A 65 -20.67 -0.13 -2.55
C ALA A 65 -20.45 -0.63 -1.13
N PHE A 66 -19.19 -0.80 -0.74
CA PHE A 66 -18.82 -1.42 0.52
C PHE A 66 -17.91 -0.49 1.31
N LYS A 67 -18.22 -0.34 2.59
CA LYS A 67 -17.35 0.30 3.58
C LYS A 67 -17.12 -0.70 4.71
N PRO A 68 -15.88 -1.09 4.99
CA PRO A 68 -15.60 -1.97 6.11
C PRO A 68 -16.09 -1.38 7.42
N SER A 69 -16.65 -2.23 8.28
CA SER A 69 -17.03 -1.90 9.66
C SER A 69 -15.93 -2.32 10.65
N GLY A 70 -16.14 -2.05 11.94
CA GLY A 70 -15.27 -2.56 13.01
C GLY A 70 -13.98 -1.77 13.24
N GLY A 71 -13.92 -0.52 12.75
CA GLY A 71 -12.77 0.38 13.03
C GLY A 71 -11.46 -0.07 12.36
N THR A 72 -11.54 -0.86 11.27
CA THR A 72 -10.36 -1.19 10.49
C THR A 72 -9.80 0.03 9.80
N PRO A 73 -8.48 0.29 9.86
CA PRO A 73 -7.85 1.36 9.09
C PRO A 73 -7.60 0.96 7.63
N TRP A 74 -7.78 -0.32 7.29
CA TRP A 74 -7.33 -0.91 6.04
C TRP A 74 -8.36 -0.82 4.92
N ALA A 75 -7.88 -0.43 3.74
CA ALA A 75 -8.52 -0.66 2.45
C ALA A 75 -7.64 -1.57 1.59
N THR A 76 -8.22 -2.14 0.54
CA THR A 76 -7.53 -3.02 -0.42
C THR A 76 -7.81 -2.58 -1.84
N SER A 77 -6.97 -3.00 -2.80
CA SER A 77 -7.23 -2.88 -4.25
C SER A 77 -8.35 -3.82 -4.75
N ASN A 78 -8.94 -4.63 -3.87
CA ASN A 78 -10.07 -5.48 -4.22
C ASN A 78 -11.34 -4.64 -4.37
N VAL A 79 -11.92 -4.63 -5.54
CA VAL A 79 -13.07 -3.79 -5.86
C VAL A 79 -14.05 -4.50 -6.79
N TYR A 80 -15.30 -4.03 -6.80
CA TYR A 80 -16.15 -4.26 -7.95
C TYR A 80 -16.18 -3.01 -8.85
N ALA A 81 -16.18 -3.27 -10.14
CA ALA A 81 -16.29 -2.25 -11.17
C ALA A 81 -17.62 -2.40 -11.91
N LYS A 82 -18.16 -1.29 -12.40
CA LYS A 82 -19.32 -1.25 -13.30
C LYS A 82 -19.01 -0.33 -14.47
N VAL A 83 -18.53 -0.91 -15.57
CA VAL A 83 -18.13 -0.19 -16.77
C VAL A 83 -19.08 -0.55 -17.91
N SER A 84 -19.70 0.45 -18.56
CA SER A 84 -20.69 0.25 -19.61
C SER A 84 -21.81 -0.74 -19.21
N GLY A 85 -22.27 -0.67 -17.97
CA GLY A 85 -23.31 -1.55 -17.42
C GLY A 85 -22.82 -2.95 -17.01
N VAL A 86 -21.58 -3.34 -17.35
CA VAL A 86 -21.01 -4.66 -17.03
C VAL A 86 -20.37 -4.62 -15.64
N THR A 87 -20.85 -5.49 -14.74
CA THR A 87 -20.29 -5.68 -13.40
C THR A 87 -19.16 -6.72 -13.44
N LYS A 88 -18.01 -6.35 -12.90
CA LYS A 88 -16.82 -7.20 -12.75
C LYS A 88 -16.23 -7.04 -11.35
N ALA A 89 -15.75 -8.12 -10.75
CA ALA A 89 -14.97 -8.06 -9.51
C ALA A 89 -13.49 -8.28 -9.80
N SER A 90 -12.63 -7.50 -9.16
CA SER A 90 -11.16 -7.66 -9.18
C SER A 90 -10.66 -7.96 -7.78
N GLY A 91 -9.79 -8.96 -7.67
CA GLY A 91 -9.26 -9.42 -6.38
C GLY A 91 -7.77 -9.78 -6.50
N SER A 92 -6.93 -8.82 -6.19
CA SER A 92 -5.45 -8.93 -6.18
C SER A 92 -4.85 -9.03 -4.78
N VAL A 93 -5.71 -8.99 -3.73
CA VAL A 93 -5.37 -9.16 -2.32
C VAL A 93 -6.19 -10.30 -1.75
N THR A 94 -5.53 -11.28 -1.15
CA THR A 94 -6.20 -12.47 -0.58
C THR A 94 -5.60 -12.86 0.77
N PRO A 95 -6.40 -13.46 1.68
CA PRO A 95 -5.82 -14.17 2.82
C PRO A 95 -4.96 -15.33 2.33
N PHE A 96 -3.81 -15.51 2.96
CA PHE A 96 -2.91 -16.63 2.69
C PHE A 96 -2.52 -17.30 3.99
N ASP A 97 -2.56 -18.62 4.05
CA ASP A 97 -2.12 -19.38 5.22
C ASP A 97 -0.58 -19.40 5.27
N ARG A 98 -0.05 -18.77 6.30
CA ARG A 98 1.39 -18.70 6.58
C ARG A 98 1.90 -19.99 7.23
N GLY A 99 1.00 -20.82 7.70
CA GLY A 99 1.23 -22.06 8.44
C GLY A 99 0.57 -22.06 9.82
N GLY A 100 0.09 -23.23 10.26
CA GLY A 100 -0.54 -23.39 11.55
C GLY A 100 -1.86 -22.63 11.74
N GLY A 101 -2.56 -22.29 10.65
CA GLY A 101 -3.79 -21.50 10.69
C GLY A 101 -3.57 -19.98 10.80
N ASN A 102 -2.32 -19.53 10.87
CA ASN A 102 -1.97 -18.11 10.84
C ASN A 102 -2.13 -17.53 9.44
N LYS A 103 -3.00 -16.52 9.28
CA LYS A 103 -3.22 -15.86 7.99
C LYS A 103 -2.39 -14.59 7.88
N CYS A 104 -1.95 -14.30 6.66
CA CYS A 104 -1.30 -13.05 6.30
C CYS A 104 -1.98 -12.43 5.08
N ALA A 105 -1.67 -11.19 4.74
CA ALA A 105 -2.14 -10.57 3.50
C ALA A 105 -1.19 -10.92 2.34
N LYS A 106 -1.73 -11.57 1.30
CA LYS A 106 -1.05 -11.79 0.02
C LYS A 106 -1.51 -10.72 -0.97
N MET A 107 -0.61 -9.94 -1.49
CA MET A 107 -0.80 -8.96 -2.55
C MET A 107 -0.10 -9.45 -3.80
N GLU A 108 -0.81 -9.57 -4.92
CA GLU A 108 -0.25 -10.06 -6.17
C GLU A 108 -0.58 -9.11 -7.32
N THR A 109 0.40 -8.79 -8.16
CA THR A 109 0.14 -8.06 -9.41
C THR A 109 -0.47 -9.01 -10.43
N ILE A 110 -1.72 -8.75 -10.80
CA ILE A 110 -2.50 -9.59 -11.73
C ILE A 110 -2.86 -8.84 -13.01
N MET A 111 -3.22 -9.61 -14.05
CA MET A 111 -3.84 -9.07 -15.25
C MET A 111 -5.34 -9.37 -15.23
N GLU A 112 -6.17 -8.37 -14.98
CA GLU A 112 -7.61 -8.49 -15.13
C GLU A 112 -7.99 -8.33 -16.60
N LYS A 113 -8.78 -9.29 -17.10
CA LYS A 113 -9.27 -9.30 -18.48
C LYS A 113 -10.79 -9.28 -18.47
N VAL A 114 -11.36 -8.38 -19.27
CA VAL A 114 -12.82 -8.29 -19.50
C VAL A 114 -13.05 -8.32 -20.99
N LYS A 115 -13.63 -9.40 -21.50
CA LYS A 115 -13.93 -9.56 -22.92
C LYS A 115 -15.41 -9.88 -23.10
N VAL A 116 -16.13 -8.97 -23.74
CA VAL A 116 -17.52 -9.15 -24.16
C VAL A 116 -17.61 -8.81 -25.63
N ALA A 117 -17.97 -9.79 -26.47
CA ALA A 117 -17.98 -9.63 -27.91
C ALA A 117 -18.81 -8.42 -28.35
N GLY A 118 -18.24 -7.53 -29.17
CA GLY A 118 -18.87 -6.32 -29.66
C GLY A 118 -19.08 -5.20 -28.63
N LEU A 119 -18.77 -5.41 -27.34
CA LEU A 119 -19.04 -4.43 -26.27
C LEU A 119 -17.78 -4.01 -25.51
N LEU A 120 -17.00 -4.94 -25.00
CA LEU A 120 -15.82 -4.66 -24.16
C LEU A 120 -14.65 -5.58 -24.52
N ASN A 121 -13.46 -4.98 -24.61
CA ASN A 121 -12.20 -5.70 -24.64
C ASN A 121 -11.18 -4.91 -23.82
N MET A 122 -11.06 -5.26 -22.54
CA MET A 122 -10.23 -4.53 -21.58
C MET A 122 -9.19 -5.46 -20.97
N ASN A 123 -7.96 -4.97 -20.89
CA ASN A 123 -6.88 -5.57 -20.11
C ASN A 123 -6.37 -4.53 -19.11
N VAL A 124 -6.32 -4.88 -17.84
CA VAL A 124 -5.90 -3.98 -16.77
C VAL A 124 -4.87 -4.67 -15.89
N VAL A 125 -3.68 -4.11 -15.77
CA VAL A 125 -2.71 -4.55 -14.76
C VAL A 125 -3.13 -3.95 -13.43
N VAL A 126 -3.29 -4.81 -12.42
CA VAL A 126 -3.73 -4.44 -11.08
C VAL A 126 -2.70 -4.96 -10.06
N PRO A 127 -1.83 -4.10 -9.52
CA PRO A 127 -1.01 -4.46 -8.36
C PRO A 127 -1.90 -4.70 -7.14
N GLY A 128 -1.66 -5.81 -6.42
CA GLY A 128 -2.28 -6.04 -5.12
C GLY A 128 -1.77 -5.01 -4.13
N THR A 129 -2.68 -4.29 -3.50
CA THR A 129 -2.32 -3.17 -2.60
C THR A 129 -3.24 -3.15 -1.40
N ILE A 130 -2.65 -2.96 -0.21
CA ILE A 130 -3.36 -2.60 1.03
C ILE A 130 -2.87 -1.25 1.50
N TYR A 131 -3.75 -0.45 2.09
CA TYR A 131 -3.40 0.89 2.54
C TYR A 131 -4.34 1.38 3.65
N PHE A 132 -3.92 2.39 4.40
CA PHE A 132 -4.80 3.09 5.34
C PHE A 132 -5.72 4.03 4.59
N GLY A 133 -7.02 3.82 4.76
CA GLY A 133 -8.04 4.64 4.11
C GLY A 133 -9.28 3.89 3.67
N GLN A 134 -9.84 4.30 2.55
CA GLN A 134 -11.07 3.73 1.99
C GLN A 134 -11.05 3.77 0.46
N VAL A 135 -11.64 2.76 -0.17
CA VAL A 135 -11.95 2.77 -1.62
C VAL A 135 -13.43 3.03 -1.85
N PHE A 136 -13.76 3.80 -2.88
CA PHE A 136 -15.15 4.14 -3.25
C PHE A 136 -15.57 3.35 -4.48
N GLU A 137 -16.56 2.49 -4.30
CA GLU A 137 -17.13 1.65 -5.34
C GLU A 137 -18.48 2.18 -5.85
N PRO A 138 -18.89 1.83 -7.06
CA PRO A 138 -18.16 1.04 -8.06
C PRO A 138 -17.03 1.83 -8.72
N ILE A 139 -16.02 1.11 -9.23
CA ILE A 139 -15.07 1.69 -10.17
C ILE A 139 -15.75 1.78 -11.54
N THR A 140 -15.90 2.99 -12.05
CA THR A 140 -16.63 3.24 -13.29
C THR A 140 -15.73 3.61 -14.47
N SER A 141 -14.44 3.89 -14.21
CA SER A 141 -13.47 4.32 -15.19
C SER A 141 -12.04 4.01 -14.73
N THR A 142 -11.14 3.79 -15.68
CA THR A 142 -9.70 3.68 -15.44
C THR A 142 -8.95 5.00 -15.65
N LYS A 143 -9.64 6.08 -15.97
CA LYS A 143 -8.98 7.37 -16.32
C LYS A 143 -8.27 8.03 -15.13
N ASN A 144 -8.82 7.93 -13.93
CA ASN A 144 -8.23 8.49 -12.72
C ASN A 144 -8.38 7.48 -11.56
N PRO A 145 -7.48 6.51 -11.44
CA PRO A 145 -7.61 5.42 -10.47
C PRO A 145 -7.55 5.91 -9.02
N TYR A 146 -6.76 6.95 -8.75
CA TYR A 146 -6.58 7.45 -7.39
C TYR A 146 -7.79 8.25 -6.86
N ALA A 147 -8.61 8.83 -7.73
CA ALA A 147 -9.81 9.58 -7.32
C ALA A 147 -10.89 8.74 -6.64
N LYS A 148 -10.73 7.42 -6.61
CA LYS A 148 -11.61 6.50 -5.87
C LYS A 148 -11.00 6.00 -4.56
N MET A 149 -9.81 6.50 -4.21
CA MET A 149 -9.06 6.07 -3.03
C MET A 149 -8.92 7.27 -2.08
N GLU A 150 -9.57 7.19 -0.92
CA GLU A 150 -9.28 8.08 0.19
C GLU A 150 -8.08 7.51 0.94
N MET A 151 -6.95 8.22 0.99
CA MET A 151 -5.71 7.72 1.57
C MET A 151 -5.29 8.51 2.79
N GLY A 152 -4.89 7.74 3.82
CA GLY A 152 -4.46 8.23 5.11
C GLY A 152 -5.59 8.35 6.11
N ILE A 153 -5.23 8.22 7.37
CA ILE A 153 -6.13 8.30 8.53
C ILE A 153 -5.61 9.35 9.51
N PRO A 154 -6.46 9.94 10.37
CA PRO A 154 -6.01 10.82 11.45
C PRO A 154 -4.99 10.14 12.35
N TYR A 155 -3.88 10.82 12.63
CA TYR A 155 -2.79 10.28 13.43
C TYR A 155 -1.85 11.40 13.90
N THR A 156 -1.54 11.42 15.20
CA THR A 156 -0.74 12.49 15.82
C THR A 156 0.54 11.99 16.50
N LYS A 157 0.77 10.66 16.53
CA LYS A 157 1.96 10.09 17.17
C LYS A 157 3.17 10.17 16.22
N ARG A 158 4.36 9.98 16.80
CA ARG A 158 5.64 10.09 16.11
C ARG A 158 6.45 8.80 16.30
N PRO A 159 6.10 7.69 15.58
CA PRO A 159 6.83 6.44 15.66
C PRO A 159 8.23 6.54 15.02
N ALA A 160 9.18 5.78 15.56
CA ALA A 160 10.53 5.65 14.98
C ALA A 160 10.55 4.76 13.74
N ALA A 161 9.65 3.75 13.67
CA ALA A 161 9.60 2.78 12.57
C ALA A 161 8.19 2.24 12.32
N LEU A 162 7.94 1.77 11.10
CA LEU A 162 6.90 0.79 10.79
C LEU A 162 7.53 -0.60 10.89
N VAL A 163 6.95 -1.48 11.71
CA VAL A 163 7.47 -2.83 11.96
C VAL A 163 6.51 -3.84 11.35
N TYR A 164 7.03 -4.83 10.62
CA TYR A 164 6.20 -5.84 9.97
C TYR A 164 7.00 -7.09 9.59
N ASP A 165 6.29 -8.19 9.39
CA ASP A 165 6.83 -9.39 8.76
C ASP A 165 6.53 -9.34 7.27
N TYR A 166 7.46 -9.82 6.44
CA TYR A 166 7.21 -9.89 5.01
C TYR A 166 7.86 -11.09 4.32
N LYS A 167 7.32 -11.43 3.15
CA LYS A 167 7.94 -12.31 2.16
C LYS A 167 7.68 -11.73 0.79
N VAL A 168 8.70 -11.68 -0.06
CA VAL A 168 8.63 -11.17 -1.43
C VAL A 168 8.91 -12.28 -2.42
N VAL A 169 8.12 -12.33 -3.49
CA VAL A 169 8.36 -13.19 -4.66
C VAL A 169 8.33 -12.31 -5.92
N ILE A 170 9.49 -12.21 -6.58
CA ILE A 170 9.64 -11.48 -7.84
C ILE A 170 9.90 -12.50 -8.95
N PRO A 171 9.05 -12.59 -9.98
CA PRO A 171 9.27 -13.47 -11.12
C PRO A 171 10.59 -13.18 -11.84
N ALA A 172 11.13 -14.18 -12.51
CA ALA A 172 12.26 -13.99 -13.41
C ALA A 172 11.90 -13.05 -14.58
N GLY A 173 12.91 -12.41 -15.16
CA GLY A 173 12.73 -11.47 -16.27
C GLY A 173 13.01 -10.02 -15.90
N ASN A 174 13.01 -9.17 -16.93
CA ASN A 174 13.29 -7.73 -16.78
C ASN A 174 12.30 -6.90 -17.60
N THR A 175 11.02 -7.25 -17.48
CA THR A 175 9.95 -6.53 -18.17
C THR A 175 8.77 -6.30 -17.24
N ARG A 176 7.99 -5.29 -17.55
CA ARG A 176 6.71 -4.98 -16.94
C ARG A 176 5.68 -4.71 -18.03
N THR A 177 4.44 -4.84 -17.69
CA THR A 177 3.32 -4.61 -18.61
C THR A 177 2.58 -3.35 -18.26
N LYS A 178 2.27 -2.52 -19.26
CA LYS A 178 1.32 -1.42 -19.16
C LYS A 178 0.01 -1.82 -19.83
N ALA A 179 -1.09 -1.87 -19.05
CA ALA A 179 -2.42 -2.19 -19.54
C ALA A 179 -3.47 -1.39 -18.75
N THR A 180 -4.01 -0.35 -19.40
CA THR A 180 -4.86 0.69 -18.78
C THR A 180 -6.36 0.49 -19.02
N GLY A 181 -6.75 -0.65 -19.57
CA GLY A 181 -8.11 -1.01 -19.92
C GLY A 181 -8.27 -1.22 -21.43
N PHE A 182 -8.57 -0.17 -22.16
CA PHE A 182 -8.77 -0.26 -23.60
C PHE A 182 -7.44 -0.22 -24.36
N GLY A 183 -7.36 -0.97 -25.46
CA GLY A 183 -6.17 -1.14 -26.28
C GLY A 183 -5.31 -2.35 -25.87
N SER A 184 -4.28 -2.61 -26.70
CA SER A 184 -3.37 -3.74 -26.46
C SER A 184 -2.41 -3.45 -25.30
N PRO A 185 -2.14 -4.43 -24.44
CA PRO A 185 -1.08 -4.33 -23.44
C PRO A 185 0.27 -4.03 -24.11
N LYS A 186 1.07 -3.19 -23.44
CA LYS A 186 2.42 -2.82 -23.88
C LYS A 186 3.46 -3.40 -22.94
N THR A 187 4.49 -4.05 -23.49
CA THR A 187 5.66 -4.49 -22.74
C THR A 187 6.64 -3.31 -22.60
N LEU A 188 7.08 -3.04 -21.37
CA LEU A 188 8.07 -2.03 -21.04
C LEU A 188 9.31 -2.71 -20.47
N GLN A 189 10.48 -2.14 -20.74
CA GLN A 189 11.75 -2.59 -20.15
C GLN A 189 11.84 -2.23 -18.66
N GLY A 190 12.62 -3.01 -17.93
CA GLY A 190 12.75 -2.91 -16.47
C GLY A 190 11.58 -3.60 -15.75
N ARG A 191 11.89 -4.32 -14.66
CA ARG A 191 10.85 -4.92 -13.82
C ARG A 191 10.27 -3.88 -12.86
N ASP A 192 9.11 -4.19 -12.31
CA ASP A 192 8.52 -3.45 -11.21
C ASP A 192 8.94 -4.07 -9.87
N ASP A 193 9.00 -3.25 -8.83
CA ASP A 193 9.34 -3.66 -7.47
C ASP A 193 8.07 -3.83 -6.63
N CYS A 194 8.11 -4.63 -5.57
CA CYS A 194 7.16 -4.47 -4.47
C CYS A 194 7.56 -3.26 -3.63
N GLU A 195 6.60 -2.60 -3.00
CA GLU A 195 6.84 -1.37 -2.26
C GLU A 195 6.11 -1.34 -0.92
N VAL A 196 6.77 -0.81 0.10
CA VAL A 196 6.17 -0.48 1.39
C VAL A 196 6.54 0.96 1.73
N TYR A 197 5.55 1.74 2.20
CA TYR A 197 5.83 3.04 2.77
C TYR A 197 4.92 3.41 3.94
N VAL A 198 5.45 4.27 4.77
CA VAL A 198 4.76 5.04 5.79
C VAL A 198 5.11 6.51 5.62
N MET A 199 4.11 7.38 5.59
CA MET A 199 4.28 8.81 5.46
C MET A 199 3.45 9.52 6.51
N LEU A 200 4.08 10.42 7.26
CA LEU A 200 3.41 11.27 8.21
C LEU A 200 3.23 12.65 7.57
N GLN A 201 2.01 13.19 7.63
CA GLN A 201 1.67 14.47 7.02
C GLN A 201 0.99 15.39 8.03
N ARG A 202 1.28 16.66 7.96
CA ARG A 202 0.45 17.71 8.56
C ARG A 202 -0.42 18.29 7.46
N ARG A 203 -1.74 17.96 7.50
CA ARG A 203 -2.75 18.36 6.50
C ARG A 203 -3.57 19.51 7.02
N TRP A 204 -4.02 20.37 6.09
CA TRP A 204 -5.03 21.40 6.32
C TRP A 204 -5.87 21.61 5.07
N GLU A 205 -7.01 22.25 5.23
CA GLU A 205 -7.94 22.57 4.16
C GLU A 205 -8.09 24.09 4.05
N ASP A 206 -8.13 24.62 2.82
CA ASP A 206 -8.44 26.02 2.58
C ASP A 206 -9.96 26.27 2.51
N ALA A 207 -10.38 27.53 2.47
CA ALA A 207 -11.80 27.92 2.40
C ALA A 207 -12.51 27.39 1.12
N LYS A 208 -11.77 27.05 0.07
CA LYS A 208 -12.31 26.49 -1.17
C LYS A 208 -12.51 24.99 -1.08
N GLY A 209 -11.91 24.33 -0.10
CA GLY A 209 -11.96 22.89 0.10
C GLY A 209 -10.79 22.14 -0.55
N ASN A 210 -9.70 22.82 -0.90
CA ASN A 210 -8.48 22.19 -1.33
C ASN A 210 -7.70 21.69 -0.11
N ILE A 211 -7.13 20.49 -0.21
CA ILE A 211 -6.34 19.90 0.87
C ILE A 211 -4.86 20.03 0.55
N TYR A 212 -4.13 20.63 1.46
CA TYR A 212 -2.68 20.76 1.41
C TYR A 212 -2.03 19.92 2.49
N ALA A 213 -0.77 19.54 2.27
CA ALA A 213 0.04 18.84 3.25
C ALA A 213 1.49 19.31 3.23
N LYS A 214 2.14 19.25 4.40
CA LYS A 214 3.60 19.16 4.52
C LYS A 214 3.99 17.78 5.02
N ARG A 215 5.06 17.23 4.45
CA ARG A 215 5.60 15.93 4.82
C ARG A 215 6.38 16.05 6.13
N VAL A 216 5.91 15.39 7.18
CA VAL A 216 6.54 15.38 8.52
C VAL A 216 7.54 14.25 8.65
N GLY A 217 7.20 13.05 8.17
CA GLY A 217 8.05 11.88 8.27
C GLY A 217 7.89 10.95 7.07
N THR A 218 8.96 10.23 6.72
CA THR A 218 9.00 9.34 5.56
C THR A 218 9.77 8.07 5.89
N GLY A 219 9.12 6.92 5.78
CA GLY A 219 9.74 5.61 5.64
C GLY A 219 9.25 5.02 4.31
N ARG A 220 10.16 4.66 3.40
CA ARG A 220 9.79 4.09 2.09
C ARG A 220 10.89 3.20 1.55
N GLU A 221 10.52 1.98 1.19
CA GLU A 221 11.45 1.01 0.62
C GLU A 221 10.84 0.23 -0.53
N ARG A 222 11.69 -0.31 -1.39
CA ARG A 222 11.33 -1.12 -2.55
C ARG A 222 12.10 -2.43 -2.55
N PHE A 223 11.43 -3.49 -2.93
CA PHE A 223 11.97 -4.83 -3.01
C PHE A 223 12.08 -5.25 -4.47
N SER A 224 13.30 -5.27 -5.01
CA SER A 224 13.59 -5.66 -6.39
C SER A 224 13.95 -7.13 -6.56
N ARG A 225 14.01 -7.90 -5.45
CA ARG A 225 14.39 -9.32 -5.42
C ARG A 225 13.49 -10.09 -4.47
N SER A 226 13.32 -11.38 -4.74
CA SER A 226 12.66 -12.29 -3.81
C SER A 226 13.44 -12.39 -2.51
N SER A 227 12.71 -12.50 -1.40
CA SER A 227 13.30 -12.79 -0.10
C SER A 227 13.61 -14.29 0.04
N ASN A 228 14.57 -14.64 0.89
CA ASN A 228 14.83 -16.03 1.26
C ASN A 228 13.86 -16.45 2.38
N GLY A 229 12.59 -16.74 2.01
CA GLY A 229 11.55 -17.03 2.98
C GLY A 229 10.96 -15.77 3.64
N TRP A 230 10.42 -15.95 4.84
CA TRP A 230 9.88 -14.88 5.66
C TRP A 230 10.99 -14.11 6.38
N VAL A 231 10.88 -12.79 6.37
CA VAL A 231 11.65 -11.86 7.23
C VAL A 231 10.70 -11.39 8.32
N THR A 232 11.05 -11.62 9.58
CA THR A 232 10.20 -11.29 10.73
C THR A 232 10.73 -10.08 11.48
N GLY A 233 9.82 -9.22 11.96
CA GLY A 233 10.16 -8.04 12.75
C GLY A 233 10.99 -7.01 11.98
N HIS A 234 10.85 -6.95 10.66
CA HIS A 234 11.53 -5.94 9.85
C HIS A 234 11.12 -4.54 10.28
N GLN A 235 12.08 -3.64 10.41
CA GLN A 235 11.88 -2.27 10.83
C GLN A 235 12.17 -1.32 9.66
N LEU A 236 11.14 -0.68 9.13
CA LEU A 236 11.28 0.42 8.17
C LEU A 236 11.38 1.74 8.95
N PRO A 237 12.57 2.36 9.05
CA PRO A 237 12.75 3.58 9.81
C PRO A 237 11.95 4.75 9.22
N ILE A 238 11.43 5.61 10.09
CA ILE A 238 10.74 6.84 9.70
C ILE A 238 11.67 8.02 9.94
N HIS A 239 12.06 8.66 8.86
CA HIS A 239 12.93 9.82 8.86
C HIS A 239 12.09 11.10 8.87
N TYR A 240 12.37 11.99 9.81
CA TYR A 240 11.62 13.22 10.06
C TYR A 240 12.26 14.45 9.41
N GLY A 241 11.43 15.38 8.96
CA GLY A 241 11.84 16.61 8.30
C GLY A 241 12.24 16.40 6.83
N ASP A 242 13.00 17.36 6.28
CA ASP A 242 13.51 17.28 4.91
C ASP A 242 14.66 16.27 4.81
N ILE A 243 14.45 15.24 4.01
CA ILE A 243 15.41 14.15 3.80
C ILE A 243 16.17 14.25 2.47
N THR A 244 15.89 15.26 1.64
CA THR A 244 16.43 15.34 0.27
C THR A 244 17.96 15.41 0.20
N GLY A 245 18.61 16.00 1.21
CA GLY A 245 20.08 16.07 1.34
C GLY A 245 20.73 14.88 2.05
N LYS A 246 20.00 13.81 2.37
CA LYS A 246 20.52 12.68 3.12
C LYS A 246 21.03 11.56 2.21
N SER A 247 22.07 10.84 2.62
CA SER A 247 22.71 9.76 1.83
C SER A 247 21.75 8.59 1.53
N TYR A 248 20.77 8.34 2.38
CA TYR A 248 19.75 7.29 2.19
C TYR A 248 18.58 7.72 1.29
N TYR A 249 18.46 9.01 0.96
CA TYR A 249 17.37 9.50 0.11
C TYR A 249 17.38 8.84 -1.26
N LYS A 250 16.19 8.48 -1.73
CA LYS A 250 15.95 7.98 -3.09
C LYS A 250 14.88 8.85 -3.75
N PRO A 251 14.93 9.09 -5.06
CA PRO A 251 13.96 9.94 -5.76
C PRO A 251 12.49 9.55 -5.55
N TYR A 252 12.21 8.25 -5.34
CA TYR A 252 10.86 7.78 -5.06
C TYR A 252 10.36 8.18 -3.66
N MET A 253 11.23 8.61 -2.73
CA MET A 253 10.84 9.10 -1.39
C MET A 253 10.35 10.55 -1.42
N GLY A 254 10.46 11.24 -2.55
CA GLY A 254 10.07 12.64 -2.70
C GLY A 254 8.60 12.92 -2.45
N LEU A 255 8.24 14.20 -2.46
CA LEU A 255 6.87 14.67 -2.28
C LEU A 255 5.96 14.17 -3.40
N LEU A 256 4.69 14.01 -3.09
CA LEU A 256 3.67 13.49 -4.00
C LEU A 256 2.62 14.56 -4.27
N ASP A 257 2.68 15.16 -5.44
CA ASP A 257 1.73 16.17 -5.92
C ASP A 257 1.44 15.96 -7.41
N GLY A 258 0.51 16.74 -7.96
CA GLY A 258 0.08 16.65 -9.35
C GLY A 258 -0.46 15.26 -9.70
N SER A 259 0.09 14.62 -10.71
CA SER A 259 -0.35 13.29 -11.16
C SER A 259 -0.03 12.16 -10.17
N LYS A 260 0.79 12.41 -9.16
CA LYS A 260 1.16 11.47 -8.10
C LYS A 260 0.42 11.73 -6.78
N ALA A 261 -0.43 12.76 -6.73
CA ALA A 261 -1.15 13.15 -5.53
C ALA A 261 -2.05 12.00 -5.04
N TYR A 262 -2.08 11.80 -3.74
CA TYR A 262 -3.13 11.03 -3.10
C TYR A 262 -4.39 11.87 -2.96
N TYR A 263 -5.51 11.20 -2.68
CA TYR A 263 -6.80 11.84 -2.52
C TYR A 263 -7.28 11.69 -1.08
N ALA A 264 -8.00 12.68 -0.62
CA ALA A 264 -8.66 12.65 0.69
C ALA A 264 -10.02 13.35 0.61
N ARG A 265 -10.87 13.08 1.58
CA ARG A 265 -12.17 13.72 1.70
C ARG A 265 -12.02 15.08 2.38
N ASN A 266 -12.54 16.12 1.75
CA ASN A 266 -12.59 17.45 2.34
C ASN A 266 -13.84 17.63 3.25
N SER A 267 -13.93 18.75 3.95
CA SER A 267 -15.05 19.10 4.85
C SER A 267 -16.42 19.15 4.14
N LYS A 268 -16.41 19.35 2.81
CA LYS A 268 -17.62 19.35 1.96
C LYS A 268 -18.00 17.94 1.47
N GLY A 269 -17.30 16.88 1.95
CA GLY A 269 -17.54 15.49 1.59
C GLY A 269 -17.01 15.07 0.20
N LYS A 270 -16.27 15.95 -0.50
CA LYS A 270 -15.70 15.66 -1.82
C LYS A 270 -14.33 15.00 -1.69
N ILE A 271 -14.01 14.06 -2.58
CA ILE A 271 -12.68 13.48 -2.69
C ILE A 271 -11.86 14.37 -3.62
N VAL A 272 -10.80 14.95 -3.08
CA VAL A 272 -9.92 15.91 -3.74
C VAL A 272 -8.45 15.48 -3.60
N PRO A 273 -7.56 15.89 -4.52
CA PRO A 273 -6.15 15.61 -4.37
C PRO A 273 -5.57 16.30 -3.12
N VAL A 274 -4.61 15.65 -2.50
CA VAL A 274 -3.80 16.21 -1.41
C VAL A 274 -2.53 16.79 -2.02
N HIS A 275 -2.35 18.11 -1.93
CA HIS A 275 -1.19 18.81 -2.45
C HIS A 275 -0.07 18.83 -1.42
N GLU A 276 0.96 18.00 -1.60
CA GLU A 276 2.17 18.07 -0.79
C GLU A 276 3.05 19.22 -1.27
N ILE A 277 3.05 20.31 -0.52
CA ILE A 277 3.71 21.58 -0.92
C ILE A 277 5.09 21.78 -0.30
N GLY A 278 5.60 20.80 0.46
CA GLY A 278 6.93 20.87 1.06
C GLY A 278 7.12 19.88 2.20
N TRP A 279 8.31 19.95 2.76
CA TRP A 279 8.69 19.25 3.99
C TRP A 279 8.36 20.14 5.19
N ASP A 280 7.96 19.50 6.29
CA ASP A 280 7.76 20.18 7.57
C ASP A 280 9.03 20.12 8.43
N SER A 281 9.05 20.83 9.56
CA SER A 281 10.13 20.69 10.53
C SER A 281 10.19 19.27 11.11
N ALA A 282 11.40 18.84 11.49
CA ALA A 282 11.61 17.49 11.99
C ALA A 282 10.89 17.22 13.32
N ASP A 283 10.50 18.24 14.07
CA ASP A 283 9.76 18.19 15.34
C ASP A 283 8.24 18.37 15.17
N ALA A 284 7.75 18.66 13.95
CA ALA A 284 6.33 18.87 13.69
C ALA A 284 5.47 17.69 14.13
N THR A 285 4.29 17.99 14.68
CA THR A 285 3.28 16.97 14.98
C THR A 285 2.47 16.66 13.73
N PRO A 286 2.40 15.40 13.28
CA PRO A 286 1.56 15.04 12.15
C PRO A 286 0.07 15.11 12.53
N THR A 287 -0.79 15.24 11.54
CA THR A 287 -2.25 15.10 11.66
C THR A 287 -2.77 13.83 11.01
N HIS A 288 -2.00 13.25 10.09
CA HIS A 288 -2.37 12.05 9.32
C HIS A 288 -1.17 11.13 9.13
N VAL A 289 -1.47 9.84 9.03
CA VAL A 289 -0.53 8.80 8.57
C VAL A 289 -1.08 8.10 7.33
N LEU A 290 -0.20 7.88 6.35
CA LEU A 290 -0.42 7.00 5.22
C LEU A 290 0.47 5.79 5.41
N VAL A 291 -0.09 4.59 5.29
CA VAL A 291 0.64 3.34 5.13
C VAL A 291 0.15 2.70 3.84
N MET A 292 1.04 2.27 2.99
CA MET A 292 0.72 1.46 1.82
C MET A 292 1.73 0.34 1.65
N MET A 293 1.23 -0.83 1.31
CA MET A 293 2.01 -2.00 0.95
C MET A 293 1.45 -2.53 -0.37
N SER A 294 2.32 -2.76 -1.35
CA SER A 294 1.90 -3.09 -2.71
C SER A 294 2.85 -4.07 -3.38
N SER A 295 2.30 -4.94 -4.22
CA SER A 295 3.08 -5.79 -5.12
C SER A 295 3.64 -5.05 -6.35
N GLY A 296 3.42 -3.73 -6.45
CA GLY A 296 3.95 -2.86 -7.50
C GLY A 296 4.38 -1.51 -6.94
N SER A 297 5.30 -0.84 -7.61
CA SER A 297 5.85 0.46 -7.19
C SER A 297 5.79 1.53 -8.29
N GLY A 298 5.25 1.15 -9.45
CA GLY A 298 5.21 1.98 -10.65
C GLY A 298 4.00 2.90 -10.75
N GLU A 299 3.75 3.34 -11.97
CA GLU A 299 2.53 4.05 -12.33
C GLU A 299 1.31 3.13 -12.25
N ALA A 300 0.14 3.71 -12.08
CA ALA A 300 -1.11 2.97 -12.16
C ALA A 300 -1.20 2.17 -13.47
N TYR A 301 -1.68 0.93 -13.37
CA TYR A 301 -1.82 0.01 -14.51
C TYR A 301 -0.51 -0.41 -15.19
N VAL A 302 0.60 -0.26 -14.49
CA VAL A 302 1.93 -0.75 -14.89
C VAL A 302 2.45 -1.67 -13.81
N GLY A 303 2.97 -2.84 -14.18
CA GLY A 303 3.55 -3.75 -13.21
C GLY A 303 4.10 -5.03 -13.83
N THR A 304 4.87 -5.77 -13.06
CA THR A 304 5.30 -7.13 -13.40
C THR A 304 4.28 -8.12 -12.88
N VAL A 305 3.51 -8.74 -13.78
CA VAL A 305 2.50 -9.73 -13.39
C VAL A 305 3.17 -10.90 -12.68
N GLY A 306 2.60 -11.28 -11.53
CA GLY A 306 3.17 -12.31 -10.64
C GLY A 306 4.06 -11.76 -9.52
N ASN A 307 4.45 -10.47 -9.54
CA ASN A 307 5.06 -9.86 -8.35
C ASN A 307 4.12 -10.08 -7.16
N THR A 308 4.67 -10.58 -6.06
CA THR A 308 3.88 -10.91 -4.87
C THR A 308 4.58 -10.42 -3.61
N LEU A 309 3.83 -9.69 -2.79
CA LEU A 309 4.22 -9.28 -1.45
C LEU A 309 3.27 -9.93 -0.43
N TYR A 310 3.83 -10.65 0.52
CA TYR A 310 3.12 -11.14 1.71
C TYR A 310 3.52 -10.28 2.89
N VAL A 311 2.55 -9.89 3.72
CA VAL A 311 2.82 -9.12 4.94
C VAL A 311 1.98 -9.59 6.11
N ASP A 312 2.53 -9.41 7.32
CA ASP A 312 1.91 -9.82 8.57
C ASP A 312 2.42 -8.96 9.74
N ASN A 313 1.71 -8.99 10.88
CA ASN A 313 2.15 -8.42 12.16
C ASN A 313 2.56 -6.94 12.11
N ILE A 314 1.72 -6.10 11.51
CA ILE A 314 2.01 -4.67 11.36
C ILE A 314 1.90 -3.95 12.70
N ALA A 315 2.94 -3.18 13.04
CA ALA A 315 2.99 -2.34 14.24
C ALA A 315 3.76 -1.04 13.99
N PHE A 316 3.49 -0.04 14.81
CA PHE A 316 4.36 1.13 14.94
C PHE A 316 5.34 0.91 16.09
N GLY A 317 6.62 1.19 15.87
CA GLY A 317 7.68 1.14 16.87
C GLY A 317 8.03 2.55 17.38
N PHE A 318 8.15 2.69 18.69
CA PHE A 318 8.46 3.95 19.39
C PHE A 318 9.71 3.81 20.25
#